data_985876e6da45a98aaa25a8156a1902ef
#
_entry.id   985876e6da45a98aaa25a8156a1902ef
#
_cell.length_a   1.000
_cell.length_b   1.000
_cell.length_c   1.000
_cell.angle_alpha   90.00
_cell.angle_beta   90.00
_cell.angle_gamma   90.00
#
_symmetry.space_group_name_H-M   'P 1'
#
loop_
_entity.id
_entity.type
_entity.pdbx_description
1 polymer ?
#
loop_
_entity_poly.entity_id
_entity_poly.type
_entity_poly.pdbx_seq_one_letter_code
_entity_poly.pdbx_strand_id
1 'polypeptide(L)'
;MKYYLKCTKCGSTFESDYGGQICSRCSGILEVVYARKPVLGREKLSSFWDFMPVLPSGNYCRYEVGLTKIIKSIDLPNTYMKLEIGNPTHSFKDRGSVIEVGKAHDYGYREVVCASTGNMAYSVAYYARLYGMKAKVFISSNASRDKVRDIRDTHDADVTRVDGDFNKAQRLAEAYARRNGAFLAGDYCYRKEGQKTIAYEILLSGIGADSIIVPVGNATLLSGTFKAIEEFGAAKRSARMPAVVGVEAKACSPLYKAFKGSKGVEYEMPRTKADAIAVGYPTFGDQALEYMQKHSGAMETVSESDMAKEQQSFTERYGLTVELAAVAPLAFIRNGIGVPKGARAAVITGANV
;
A
#
# COMPACT_ATOMS: atom_id res chain seq x y z
N MET A 1 6.43 18.20 -5.66
CA MET A 1 7.56 18.75 -4.86
C MET A 1 8.89 18.25 -5.41
N LYS A 2 9.97 19.07 -5.41
CA LYS A 2 11.31 18.60 -5.84
C LYS A 2 11.82 17.51 -4.91
N TYR A 3 12.37 16.46 -5.47
CA TYR A 3 12.85 15.27 -4.77
C TYR A 3 14.01 14.64 -5.56
N TYR A 4 14.70 13.72 -4.92
CA TYR A 4 15.63 12.77 -5.51
C TYR A 4 15.29 11.36 -5.02
N LEU A 5 15.85 10.34 -5.66
CA LEU A 5 15.68 8.97 -5.23
C LEU A 5 16.95 8.51 -4.51
N LYS A 6 16.78 7.79 -3.39
CA LYS A 6 17.88 7.23 -2.61
C LYS A 6 17.67 5.73 -2.44
N CYS A 7 18.70 4.95 -2.71
CA CYS A 7 18.65 3.52 -2.47
C CYS A 7 18.66 3.23 -0.97
N THR A 8 17.71 2.44 -0.50
CA THR A 8 17.61 2.04 0.90
C THR A 8 18.73 1.10 1.33
N LYS A 9 19.33 0.34 0.36
CA LYS A 9 20.36 -0.65 0.63
C LYS A 9 21.78 -0.08 0.59
N CYS A 10 22.15 0.63 -0.49
CA CYS A 10 23.54 1.09 -0.69
C CYS A 10 23.70 2.62 -0.55
N GLY A 11 22.62 3.35 -0.29
CA GLY A 11 22.65 4.80 -0.10
C GLY A 11 22.87 5.63 -1.38
N SER A 12 23.05 4.99 -2.55
CA SER A 12 23.22 5.71 -3.82
C SER A 12 22.02 6.59 -4.14
N THR A 13 22.29 7.79 -4.66
CA THR A 13 21.26 8.76 -5.03
C THR A 13 21.10 8.84 -6.54
N PHE A 14 19.89 9.17 -6.98
CA PHE A 14 19.50 9.34 -8.37
C PHE A 14 18.61 10.57 -8.50
N GLU A 15 18.73 11.32 -9.57
CA GLU A 15 17.87 12.47 -9.84
C GLU A 15 16.40 12.04 -10.05
N SER A 16 15.49 12.98 -9.93
CA SER A 16 14.05 12.73 -10.05
C SER A 16 13.62 12.24 -11.44
N ASP A 17 14.45 12.35 -12.44
CA ASP A 17 14.24 11.90 -13.83
C ASP A 17 14.87 10.53 -14.13
N TYR A 18 15.39 9.85 -13.14
CA TYR A 18 16.02 8.52 -13.29
C TYR A 18 15.11 7.48 -13.99
N GLY A 19 13.81 7.64 -13.93
CA GLY A 19 12.85 6.80 -14.65
C GLY A 19 12.67 5.39 -14.11
N GLY A 20 13.40 4.98 -13.08
CA GLY A 20 13.32 3.65 -12.45
C GLY A 20 12.91 3.71 -10.99
N GLN A 21 12.55 2.56 -10.43
CA GLN A 21 12.19 2.37 -9.01
C GLN A 21 13.12 1.40 -8.28
N ILE A 22 14.08 0.82 -9.00
CA ILE A 22 15.10 -0.11 -8.47
C ILE A 22 16.48 0.51 -8.70
N CYS A 23 17.35 0.37 -7.72
CA CYS A 23 18.73 0.86 -7.81
C CYS A 23 19.53 0.11 -8.88
N SER A 24 20.09 0.83 -9.86
CA SER A 24 20.91 0.23 -10.91
C SER A 24 22.25 -0.33 -10.39
N ARG A 25 22.70 0.06 -9.19
CA ARG A 25 23.98 -0.36 -8.61
C ARG A 25 23.89 -1.65 -7.78
N CYS A 26 22.77 -1.87 -7.06
CA CYS A 26 22.67 -3.01 -6.14
C CYS A 26 21.31 -3.70 -6.13
N SER A 27 20.41 -3.32 -7.05
CA SER A 27 19.03 -3.82 -7.15
C SER A 27 18.17 -3.61 -5.88
N GLY A 28 18.59 -2.75 -4.95
CA GLY A 28 17.79 -2.33 -3.81
C GLY A 28 16.64 -1.43 -4.22
N ILE A 29 15.58 -1.37 -3.40
CA ILE A 29 14.46 -0.45 -3.64
C ILE A 29 14.91 1.01 -3.43
N LEU A 30 14.27 1.90 -4.16
CA LEU A 30 14.51 3.33 -4.03
C LEU A 30 13.48 3.95 -3.10
N GLU A 31 13.86 5.06 -2.48
CA GLU A 31 13.05 5.91 -1.63
C GLU A 31 12.97 7.32 -2.21
N VAL A 32 11.79 7.92 -2.21
CA VAL A 32 11.61 9.34 -2.54
C VAL A 32 12.06 10.18 -1.36
N VAL A 33 13.07 11.01 -1.58
CA VAL A 33 13.59 11.96 -0.57
C VAL A 33 13.34 13.37 -1.06
N TYR A 34 12.60 14.13 -0.29
CA TYR A 34 12.28 15.51 -0.66
C TYR A 34 13.43 16.45 -0.33
N ALA A 35 13.71 17.40 -1.23
CA ALA A 35 14.76 18.42 -1.05
C ALA A 35 14.47 19.37 0.11
N ARG A 36 13.20 19.50 0.50
CA ARG A 36 12.74 20.26 1.67
C ARG A 36 11.68 19.45 2.38
N LYS A 37 11.47 19.70 3.69
CA LYS A 37 10.39 19.04 4.43
C LYS A 37 9.05 19.32 3.75
N PRO A 38 8.29 18.30 3.39
CA PRO A 38 6.97 18.48 2.80
C PRO A 38 6.02 19.08 3.82
N VAL A 39 5.25 20.08 3.39
CA VAL A 39 4.25 20.72 4.23
C VAL A 39 2.95 20.80 3.46
N LEU A 40 1.91 20.18 3.98
CA LEU A 40 0.56 20.35 3.47
C LEU A 40 -0.03 21.63 4.09
N GLY A 41 -0.10 22.69 3.29
CA GLY A 41 -0.55 24.02 3.74
C GLY A 41 -2.08 24.15 3.87
N ARG A 42 -2.82 23.01 3.86
CA ARG A 42 -4.29 22.98 3.92
C ARG A 42 -4.77 22.08 5.03
N GLU A 43 -5.84 22.48 5.71
CA GLU A 43 -6.54 21.66 6.71
C GLU A 43 -7.76 20.95 6.13
N LYS A 44 -8.35 21.50 5.08
CA LYS A 44 -9.49 20.89 4.37
C LYS A 44 -9.07 20.49 2.96
N LEU A 45 -9.41 19.27 2.60
CA LEU A 45 -9.15 18.69 1.29
C LEU A 45 -10.44 18.68 0.45
N SER A 46 -10.33 19.02 -0.81
CA SER A 46 -11.41 18.96 -1.80
C SER A 46 -11.18 17.88 -2.85
N SER A 47 -9.92 17.50 -3.07
CA SER A 47 -9.52 16.44 -3.97
C SER A 47 -8.23 15.77 -3.49
N PHE A 48 -7.95 14.58 -4.00
CA PHE A 48 -6.66 13.90 -3.79
C PHE A 48 -5.47 14.77 -4.23
N TRP A 49 -5.66 15.61 -5.22
CA TRP A 49 -4.60 16.44 -5.80
C TRP A 49 -4.21 17.64 -4.92
N ASP A 50 -4.95 17.86 -3.85
CA ASP A 50 -4.54 18.79 -2.79
C ASP A 50 -3.27 18.29 -2.05
N PHE A 51 -2.94 17.00 -2.17
CA PHE A 51 -1.69 16.42 -1.66
C PHE A 51 -0.44 16.72 -2.51
N MET A 52 -0.54 17.41 -3.66
CA MET A 52 0.63 17.74 -4.49
C MET A 52 1.82 18.36 -3.72
N PRO A 53 1.63 19.19 -2.67
CA PRO A 53 2.73 19.69 -1.86
C PRO A 53 3.51 18.62 -1.09
N VAL A 54 2.96 17.44 -0.91
CA VAL A 54 3.58 16.29 -0.20
C VAL A 54 3.78 15.07 -1.10
N LEU A 55 3.55 15.21 -2.42
CA LEU A 55 3.77 14.17 -3.42
C LEU A 55 4.99 14.49 -4.31
N PRO A 56 5.61 13.49 -4.94
CA PRO A 56 6.66 13.72 -5.95
C PRO A 56 6.14 14.63 -7.06
N SER A 57 6.97 15.57 -7.54
CA SER A 57 6.60 16.37 -8.71
C SER A 57 6.42 15.50 -9.96
N GLY A 58 5.47 15.86 -10.81
CA GLY A 58 5.16 15.17 -12.07
C GLY A 58 3.95 15.78 -12.75
N ASN A 59 3.78 15.47 -14.03
CA ASN A 59 2.62 15.85 -14.83
C ASN A 59 1.51 14.80 -14.69
N TYR A 60 0.76 14.87 -13.62
CA TYR A 60 -0.32 13.92 -13.34
C TYR A 60 -1.63 14.37 -14.00
N CYS A 61 -2.30 13.46 -14.70
CA CYS A 61 -3.73 13.63 -14.98
C CYS A 61 -4.50 13.49 -13.65
N ARG A 62 -5.42 14.44 -13.42
CA ARG A 62 -6.13 14.52 -12.12
C ARG A 62 -7.34 13.60 -12.09
N TYR A 63 -7.10 12.29 -12.21
CA TYR A 63 -8.13 11.27 -12.06
C TYR A 63 -8.66 11.25 -10.62
N GLU A 64 -9.92 10.84 -10.49
CA GLU A 64 -10.56 10.69 -9.18
C GLU A 64 -9.91 9.54 -8.42
N VAL A 65 -9.57 9.78 -7.15
CA VAL A 65 -8.99 8.80 -6.22
C VAL A 65 -8.99 9.42 -4.82
N GLY A 66 -8.95 8.60 -3.80
CA GLY A 66 -8.80 9.05 -2.42
C GLY A 66 -10.01 9.78 -1.86
N LEU A 67 -9.81 10.57 -0.82
CA LEU A 67 -10.83 11.23 -0.01
C LEU A 67 -11.97 10.27 0.39
N THR A 68 -11.60 9.03 0.69
CA THR A 68 -12.55 7.98 1.04
C THR A 68 -13.14 8.21 2.43
N LYS A 69 -14.33 7.68 2.66
CA LYS A 69 -15.06 7.91 3.91
C LYS A 69 -14.31 7.38 5.13
N ILE A 70 -14.45 8.12 6.24
CA ILE A 70 -14.11 7.64 7.58
C ILE A 70 -15.43 7.56 8.35
N ILE A 71 -15.77 6.37 8.83
CA ILE A 71 -16.99 6.14 9.59
C ILE A 71 -16.66 5.57 10.97
N LYS A 72 -17.47 5.91 11.98
CA LYS A 72 -17.33 5.34 13.31
C LYS A 72 -17.88 3.91 13.32
N SER A 73 -17.17 2.99 13.96
CA SER A 73 -17.69 1.64 14.17
C SER A 73 -18.91 1.66 15.09
N ILE A 74 -19.92 0.85 14.75
CA ILE A 74 -21.16 0.74 15.54
C ILE A 74 -21.00 -0.20 16.76
N ASP A 75 -19.98 -1.04 16.77
CA ASP A 75 -19.81 -2.11 17.74
C ASP A 75 -18.40 -2.19 18.37
N LEU A 76 -17.42 -1.49 17.82
CA LEU A 76 -16.08 -1.37 18.38
C LEU A 76 -15.89 0.03 18.97
N PRO A 77 -15.92 0.18 20.32
CA PRO A 77 -15.79 1.49 20.96
C PRO A 77 -14.52 2.24 20.52
N ASN A 78 -14.60 3.56 20.34
CA ASN A 78 -13.49 4.43 19.96
C ASN A 78 -12.75 3.99 18.68
N THR A 79 -13.43 3.29 17.77
CA THR A 79 -12.87 2.80 16.52
C THR A 79 -13.53 3.49 15.33
N TYR A 80 -12.70 3.99 14.44
CA TYR A 80 -13.08 4.59 13.16
C TYR A 80 -12.51 3.75 12.02
N MET A 81 -13.26 3.59 10.95
CA MET A 81 -12.87 2.80 9.78
C MET A 81 -12.63 3.72 8.60
N LYS A 82 -11.43 3.68 8.04
CA LYS A 82 -11.05 4.35 6.80
C LYS A 82 -11.37 3.42 5.63
N LEU A 83 -12.42 3.72 4.86
CA LEU A 83 -12.99 2.82 3.86
C LEU A 83 -12.35 3.01 2.49
N GLU A 84 -11.21 2.36 2.24
CA GLU A 84 -10.51 2.44 0.95
C GLU A 84 -11.25 1.74 -0.21
N ILE A 85 -12.31 1.01 0.08
CA ILE A 85 -13.24 0.45 -0.92
C ILE A 85 -13.96 1.52 -1.75
N GLY A 86 -13.95 2.78 -1.31
CA GLY A 86 -14.52 3.91 -2.03
C GLY A 86 -13.67 4.43 -3.20
N ASN A 87 -12.49 3.86 -3.44
CA ASN A 87 -11.68 4.19 -4.61
C ASN A 87 -12.26 3.56 -5.91
N PRO A 88 -11.88 4.06 -7.10
CA PRO A 88 -12.41 3.59 -8.39
C PRO A 88 -12.32 2.08 -8.64
N THR A 89 -11.22 1.43 -8.22
CA THR A 89 -11.06 -0.03 -8.32
C THR A 89 -11.30 -0.74 -6.98
N HIS A 90 -12.06 -0.12 -6.10
CA HIS A 90 -12.48 -0.63 -4.80
C HIS A 90 -11.34 -1.05 -3.87
N SER A 91 -10.16 -0.43 -4.03
CA SER A 91 -9.04 -0.69 -3.12
C SER A 91 -8.09 0.51 -2.96
N PHE A 92 -7.33 0.50 -1.85
CA PHE A 92 -6.29 1.49 -1.59
C PHE A 92 -5.15 1.50 -2.64
N LYS A 93 -5.07 0.46 -3.47
CA LYS A 93 -4.04 0.35 -4.52
C LYS A 93 -4.12 1.51 -5.50
N ASP A 94 -5.29 2.07 -5.71
CA ASP A 94 -5.53 3.21 -6.60
C ASP A 94 -4.69 4.43 -6.25
N ARG A 95 -4.52 4.71 -4.96
CA ARG A 95 -3.69 5.84 -4.51
C ARG A 95 -2.24 5.71 -4.95
N GLY A 96 -1.72 4.48 -4.91
CA GLY A 96 -0.38 4.17 -5.40
C GLY A 96 -0.32 4.15 -6.91
N SER A 97 -1.29 3.50 -7.56
CA SER A 97 -1.29 3.33 -9.02
C SER A 97 -1.42 4.65 -9.76
N VAL A 98 -2.25 5.59 -9.29
CA VAL A 98 -2.40 6.91 -9.95
C VAL A 98 -1.08 7.70 -9.95
N ILE A 99 -0.28 7.60 -8.89
CA ILE A 99 1.03 8.26 -8.80
C ILE A 99 2.07 7.49 -9.62
N GLU A 100 2.13 6.17 -9.46
CA GLU A 100 3.14 5.34 -10.10
C GLU A 100 2.99 5.30 -11.62
N VAL A 101 1.78 5.06 -12.13
CA VAL A 101 1.48 5.08 -13.57
C VAL A 101 1.60 6.50 -14.13
N GLY A 102 1.17 7.50 -13.35
CA GLY A 102 1.38 8.91 -13.72
C GLY A 102 2.85 9.28 -13.85
N LYS A 103 3.74 8.75 -12.99
CA LYS A 103 5.19 8.92 -13.15
C LYS A 103 5.73 8.18 -14.37
N ALA A 104 5.25 6.97 -14.67
CA ALA A 104 5.59 6.27 -15.88
C ALA A 104 5.24 7.10 -17.13
N HIS A 105 4.04 7.66 -17.18
CA HIS A 105 3.59 8.53 -18.25
C HIS A 105 4.45 9.81 -18.36
N ASP A 106 4.74 10.48 -17.22
CA ASP A 106 5.58 11.68 -17.13
C ASP A 106 7.01 11.44 -17.66
N TYR A 107 7.55 10.22 -17.47
CA TYR A 107 8.83 9.77 -18.03
C TYR A 107 8.76 9.35 -19.51
N GLY A 108 7.59 9.37 -20.15
CA GLY A 108 7.42 9.03 -21.56
C GLY A 108 7.30 7.52 -21.83
N TYR A 109 7.14 6.68 -20.82
CA TYR A 109 6.85 5.26 -21.03
C TYR A 109 5.51 5.06 -21.74
N ARG A 110 5.43 4.05 -22.59
CA ARG A 110 4.22 3.66 -23.32
C ARG A 110 3.55 2.42 -22.73
N GLU A 111 4.24 1.73 -21.85
CA GLU A 111 3.79 0.48 -21.26
C GLU A 111 4.22 0.41 -19.79
N VAL A 112 3.33 -0.10 -18.96
CA VAL A 112 3.63 -0.53 -17.58
C VAL A 112 3.57 -2.04 -17.47
N VAL A 113 4.43 -2.63 -16.66
CA VAL A 113 4.41 -4.06 -16.38
C VAL A 113 4.40 -4.32 -14.88
N CYS A 114 3.59 -5.26 -14.43
CA CYS A 114 3.58 -5.68 -13.03
C CYS A 114 3.39 -7.19 -12.87
N ALA A 115 3.73 -7.70 -11.68
CA ALA A 115 3.38 -9.03 -11.23
C ALA A 115 2.39 -8.94 -10.08
N SER A 116 1.14 -9.39 -10.29
CA SER A 116 0.12 -9.43 -9.23
C SER A 116 -1.10 -10.20 -9.68
N THR A 117 -1.76 -10.84 -8.72
CA THR A 117 -2.99 -11.59 -8.96
C THR A 117 -4.25 -10.89 -8.46
N GLY A 118 -4.12 -9.70 -7.87
CA GLY A 118 -5.22 -9.03 -7.18
C GLY A 118 -5.32 -7.55 -7.48
N ASN A 119 -5.79 -6.79 -6.48
CA ASN A 119 -6.10 -5.37 -6.56
C ASN A 119 -4.99 -4.50 -7.18
N MET A 120 -3.72 -4.88 -7.01
CA MET A 120 -2.63 -4.11 -7.60
C MET A 120 -2.63 -4.20 -9.12
N ALA A 121 -2.76 -5.40 -9.69
CA ALA A 121 -2.80 -5.57 -11.15
C ALA A 121 -4.04 -4.91 -11.75
N TYR A 122 -5.19 -5.06 -11.09
CA TYR A 122 -6.43 -4.43 -11.52
C TYR A 122 -6.31 -2.90 -11.54
N SER A 123 -5.80 -2.32 -10.45
CA SER A 123 -5.59 -0.88 -10.34
C SER A 123 -4.54 -0.36 -11.35
N VAL A 124 -3.40 -1.08 -11.53
CA VAL A 124 -2.38 -0.69 -12.53
C VAL A 124 -2.96 -0.70 -13.93
N ALA A 125 -3.70 -1.72 -14.31
CA ALA A 125 -4.34 -1.83 -15.63
C ALA A 125 -5.38 -0.71 -15.84
N TYR A 126 -6.21 -0.42 -14.82
CA TYR A 126 -7.17 0.67 -14.85
C TYR A 126 -6.49 2.02 -15.13
N TYR A 127 -5.48 2.39 -14.36
CA TYR A 127 -4.80 3.68 -14.55
C TYR A 127 -3.96 3.70 -15.83
N ALA A 128 -3.34 2.59 -16.24
CA ALA A 128 -2.65 2.50 -17.52
C ALA A 128 -3.58 2.83 -18.69
N ARG A 129 -4.79 2.25 -18.70
CA ARG A 129 -5.81 2.56 -19.69
C ARG A 129 -6.19 4.05 -19.69
N LEU A 130 -6.40 4.64 -18.52
CA LEU A 130 -6.74 6.06 -18.40
C LEU A 130 -5.63 6.98 -18.93
N TYR A 131 -4.36 6.60 -18.74
CA TYR A 131 -3.20 7.32 -19.28
C TYR A 131 -2.89 6.98 -20.75
N GLY A 132 -3.69 6.13 -21.41
CA GLY A 132 -3.45 5.69 -22.79
C GLY A 132 -2.19 4.82 -22.94
N MET A 133 -1.79 4.12 -21.88
CA MET A 133 -0.65 3.24 -21.82
C MET A 133 -1.07 1.78 -21.91
N LYS A 134 -0.21 0.92 -22.42
CA LYS A 134 -0.39 -0.54 -22.35
C LYS A 134 -0.08 -1.05 -20.95
N ALA A 135 -0.82 -2.09 -20.52
CA ALA A 135 -0.54 -2.82 -19.28
C ALA A 135 -0.18 -4.28 -19.57
N LYS A 136 1.00 -4.71 -19.12
CA LYS A 136 1.43 -6.11 -19.13
C LYS A 136 1.38 -6.66 -17.72
N VAL A 137 0.68 -7.76 -17.50
CA VAL A 137 0.51 -8.36 -16.17
C VAL A 137 0.98 -9.80 -16.17
N PHE A 138 1.92 -10.13 -15.29
CA PHE A 138 2.34 -11.49 -15.02
C PHE A 138 1.63 -12.02 -13.78
N ILE A 139 0.93 -13.14 -13.93
CA ILE A 139 0.08 -13.74 -12.89
C ILE A 139 0.53 -15.17 -12.63
N SER A 140 0.69 -15.57 -11.36
CA SER A 140 0.97 -16.95 -11.03
C SER A 140 -0.17 -17.87 -11.49
N SER A 141 0.14 -19.13 -11.85
CA SER A 141 -0.84 -20.11 -12.31
C SER A 141 -1.96 -20.40 -11.29
N ASN A 142 -1.68 -20.13 -10.00
CA ASN A 142 -2.62 -20.31 -8.89
C ASN A 142 -3.70 -19.22 -8.78
N ALA A 143 -3.61 -18.14 -9.58
CA ALA A 143 -4.62 -17.09 -9.60
C ALA A 143 -5.97 -17.58 -10.10
N SER A 144 -7.06 -17.10 -9.51
CA SER A 144 -8.41 -17.45 -9.94
C SER A 144 -8.64 -17.02 -11.40
N ARG A 145 -9.44 -17.84 -12.14
CA ARG A 145 -9.76 -17.51 -13.53
C ARG A 145 -10.58 -16.23 -13.66
N ASP A 146 -11.43 -15.96 -12.70
CA ASP A 146 -12.28 -14.76 -12.70
C ASP A 146 -11.45 -13.50 -12.54
N LYS A 147 -10.52 -13.42 -11.56
CA LYS A 147 -9.60 -12.29 -11.42
C LYS A 147 -8.77 -12.02 -12.69
N VAL A 148 -8.32 -13.09 -13.36
CA VAL A 148 -7.57 -12.96 -14.63
C VAL A 148 -8.44 -12.40 -15.74
N ARG A 149 -9.67 -12.91 -15.87
CA ARG A 149 -10.63 -12.43 -16.87
C ARG A 149 -10.94 -10.95 -16.65
N ASP A 150 -11.20 -10.55 -15.40
CA ASP A 150 -11.59 -9.19 -15.08
C ASP A 150 -10.47 -8.19 -15.40
N ILE A 151 -9.21 -8.51 -15.08
CA ILE A 151 -8.06 -7.66 -15.43
C ILE A 151 -7.93 -7.51 -16.96
N ARG A 152 -8.04 -8.60 -17.70
CA ARG A 152 -7.89 -8.61 -19.16
C ARG A 152 -9.06 -7.91 -19.86
N ASP A 153 -10.29 -8.33 -19.54
CA ASP A 153 -11.46 -7.97 -20.32
C ASP A 153 -11.98 -6.56 -19.96
N THR A 154 -11.77 -6.11 -18.70
CA THR A 154 -12.22 -4.81 -18.23
C THR A 154 -11.23 -3.67 -18.58
N HIS A 155 -9.93 -3.95 -18.61
CA HIS A 155 -8.90 -2.93 -18.75
C HIS A 155 -7.97 -3.12 -19.95
N ASP A 156 -8.28 -4.05 -20.86
CA ASP A 156 -7.49 -4.33 -22.07
C ASP A 156 -6.00 -4.63 -21.73
N ALA A 157 -5.77 -5.34 -20.64
CA ALA A 157 -4.43 -5.69 -20.20
C ALA A 157 -3.96 -7.00 -20.84
N ASP A 158 -2.70 -7.02 -21.29
CA ASP A 158 -2.04 -8.24 -21.73
C ASP A 158 -1.62 -9.08 -20.52
N VAL A 159 -2.34 -10.17 -20.26
CA VAL A 159 -2.15 -11.04 -19.10
C VAL A 159 -1.42 -12.31 -19.49
N THR A 160 -0.26 -12.54 -18.87
CA THR A 160 0.51 -13.80 -19.02
C THR A 160 0.44 -14.61 -17.72
N ARG A 161 -0.09 -15.84 -17.81
CA ARG A 161 -0.01 -16.83 -16.73
C ARG A 161 1.38 -17.43 -16.65
N VAL A 162 1.94 -17.45 -15.46
CA VAL A 162 3.26 -17.98 -15.15
C VAL A 162 3.12 -19.28 -14.38
N ASP A 163 3.67 -20.35 -14.89
CA ASP A 163 3.74 -21.60 -14.15
C ASP A 163 4.76 -21.46 -13.02
N GLY A 164 4.27 -21.20 -11.80
CA GLY A 164 5.06 -20.93 -10.59
C GLY A 164 4.38 -19.95 -9.63
N ASP A 165 5.14 -19.55 -8.64
CA ASP A 165 4.73 -18.64 -7.57
C ASP A 165 4.80 -17.15 -7.97
N PHE A 166 4.41 -16.28 -7.02
CA PHE A 166 4.50 -14.83 -7.17
C PHE A 166 5.94 -14.36 -7.46
N ASN A 167 6.94 -14.95 -6.82
CA ASN A 167 8.35 -14.55 -6.99
C ASN A 167 8.83 -14.82 -8.42
N LYS A 168 8.37 -15.91 -9.04
CA LYS A 168 8.68 -16.21 -10.46
C LYS A 168 8.00 -15.20 -11.38
N ALA A 169 6.73 -14.87 -11.12
CA ALA A 169 6.00 -13.86 -11.88
C ALA A 169 6.69 -12.48 -11.77
N GLN A 170 7.15 -12.09 -10.58
CA GLN A 170 7.87 -10.84 -10.37
C GLN A 170 9.20 -10.78 -11.14
N ARG A 171 10.03 -11.85 -11.08
CA ARG A 171 11.26 -11.91 -11.88
C ARG A 171 11.01 -11.80 -13.39
N LEU A 172 9.92 -12.38 -13.88
CA LEU A 172 9.55 -12.26 -15.28
C LEU A 172 9.09 -10.85 -15.65
N ALA A 173 8.32 -10.19 -14.78
CA ALA A 173 7.94 -8.79 -14.96
C ALA A 173 9.16 -7.86 -14.98
N GLU A 174 10.12 -8.04 -14.08
CA GLU A 174 11.37 -7.30 -14.05
C GLU A 174 12.21 -7.52 -15.32
N ALA A 175 12.32 -8.78 -15.76
CA ALA A 175 13.04 -9.12 -17.00
C ALA A 175 12.35 -8.53 -18.23
N TYR A 176 11.02 -8.56 -18.27
CA TYR A 176 10.22 -7.96 -19.33
C TYR A 176 10.42 -6.43 -19.37
N ALA A 177 10.35 -5.76 -18.22
CA ALA A 177 10.55 -4.32 -18.11
C ALA A 177 11.90 -3.90 -18.74
N ARG A 178 12.98 -4.58 -18.35
CA ARG A 178 14.33 -4.31 -18.88
C ARG A 178 14.45 -4.55 -20.38
N ARG A 179 13.84 -5.63 -20.89
CA ARG A 179 13.97 -6.03 -22.30
C ARG A 179 13.16 -5.13 -23.24
N ASN A 180 11.98 -4.70 -22.80
CA ASN A 180 11.01 -4.02 -23.65
C ASN A 180 10.92 -2.52 -23.36
N GLY A 181 11.72 -1.99 -22.42
CA GLY A 181 11.64 -0.58 -22.05
C GLY A 181 10.30 -0.21 -21.42
N ALA A 182 9.66 -1.15 -20.71
CA ALA A 182 8.42 -0.91 -19.98
C ALA A 182 8.71 -0.43 -18.56
N PHE A 183 7.82 0.39 -18.00
CA PHE A 183 7.93 0.82 -16.60
C PHE A 183 7.50 -0.30 -15.66
N LEU A 184 8.37 -0.68 -14.74
CA LEU A 184 8.05 -1.70 -13.73
C LEU A 184 7.19 -1.10 -12.63
N ALA A 185 5.91 -1.46 -12.58
CA ALA A 185 4.97 -1.07 -11.54
C ALA A 185 4.86 -2.14 -10.45
N GLY A 186 4.69 -1.72 -9.20
CA GLY A 186 4.60 -2.64 -8.06
C GLY A 186 4.75 -1.95 -6.72
N ASP A 187 5.09 -2.72 -5.69
CA ASP A 187 5.33 -2.18 -4.36
C ASP A 187 6.72 -1.50 -4.31
N TYR A 188 6.79 -0.28 -4.87
CA TYR A 188 7.97 0.57 -4.96
C TYR A 188 7.70 1.98 -4.44
N CYS A 189 8.69 2.87 -4.57
CA CYS A 189 8.69 4.19 -3.95
C CYS A 189 7.51 5.08 -4.35
N TYR A 190 7.15 5.15 -5.63
CA TYR A 190 6.04 6.02 -6.07
C TYR A 190 4.68 5.52 -5.59
N ARG A 191 4.49 4.20 -5.53
CA ARG A 191 3.29 3.60 -4.92
C ARG A 191 3.16 3.97 -3.45
N LYS A 192 4.27 3.89 -2.71
CA LYS A 192 4.30 4.28 -1.29
C LYS A 192 3.91 5.75 -1.11
N GLU A 193 4.39 6.65 -1.96
CA GLU A 193 4.03 8.07 -1.91
C GLU A 193 2.53 8.31 -2.10
N GLY A 194 1.88 7.59 -3.00
CA GLY A 194 0.43 7.67 -3.14
C GLY A 194 -0.30 7.11 -1.91
N GLN A 195 0.11 5.96 -1.41
CA GLN A 195 -0.55 5.29 -0.26
C GLN A 195 -0.39 6.05 1.06
N LYS A 196 0.69 6.81 1.27
CA LYS A 196 0.86 7.62 2.48
C LYS A 196 -0.25 8.64 2.69
N THR A 197 -0.98 9.02 1.62
CA THR A 197 -2.10 9.98 1.70
C THR A 197 -3.26 9.47 2.55
N ILE A 198 -3.39 8.15 2.75
CA ILE A 198 -4.37 7.55 3.67
C ILE A 198 -4.16 8.09 5.08
N ALA A 199 -2.91 8.05 5.56
CA ALA A 199 -2.59 8.55 6.88
C ALA A 199 -2.79 10.07 6.98
N TYR A 200 -2.44 10.83 5.95
CA TYR A 200 -2.75 12.26 5.89
C TYR A 200 -4.24 12.56 6.04
N GLU A 201 -5.11 11.81 5.33
CA GLU A 201 -6.56 11.98 5.47
C GLU A 201 -7.04 11.65 6.89
N ILE A 202 -6.50 10.61 7.52
CA ILE A 202 -6.82 10.27 8.92
C ILE A 202 -6.36 11.40 9.87
N LEU A 203 -5.14 11.90 9.70
CA LEU A 203 -4.58 12.97 10.53
C LEU A 203 -5.35 14.30 10.40
N LEU A 204 -5.92 14.57 9.22
CA LEU A 204 -6.70 15.78 8.92
C LEU A 204 -8.19 15.64 9.23
N SER A 205 -8.68 14.43 9.49
CA SER A 205 -10.13 14.17 9.66
C SER A 205 -10.75 14.74 10.93
N GLY A 206 -9.93 15.16 11.88
CA GLY A 206 -10.40 15.65 13.19
C GLY A 206 -10.82 14.56 14.19
N ILE A 207 -10.72 13.27 13.84
CA ILE A 207 -11.08 12.17 14.76
C ILE A 207 -10.12 12.04 15.96
N GLY A 208 -8.96 12.70 15.92
CA GLY A 208 -7.96 12.64 16.98
C GLY A 208 -7.44 11.23 17.24
N ALA A 209 -7.14 10.47 16.18
CA ALA A 209 -6.68 9.09 16.30
C ALA A 209 -5.41 8.99 17.16
N ASP A 210 -5.45 8.18 18.23
CA ASP A 210 -4.28 7.80 19.02
C ASP A 210 -3.48 6.67 18.37
N SER A 211 -4.10 5.92 17.46
CA SER A 211 -3.43 4.90 16.66
C SER A 211 -4.05 4.73 15.27
N ILE A 212 -3.20 4.33 14.30
CA ILE A 212 -3.58 3.90 12.95
C ILE A 212 -3.21 2.44 12.81
N ILE A 213 -4.18 1.60 12.43
CA ILE A 213 -4.03 0.15 12.34
C ILE A 213 -4.22 -0.26 10.88
N VAL A 214 -3.21 -0.92 10.31
CA VAL A 214 -3.19 -1.29 8.88
C VAL A 214 -2.90 -2.77 8.69
N PRO A 215 -3.51 -3.44 7.70
CA PRO A 215 -3.11 -4.79 7.32
C PRO A 215 -1.76 -4.76 6.59
N VAL A 216 -0.94 -5.79 6.79
CA VAL A 216 0.43 -5.82 6.27
C VAL A 216 0.67 -7.04 5.38
N GLY A 217 1.03 -6.77 4.12
CA GLY A 217 1.65 -7.70 3.19
C GLY A 217 3.07 -7.21 2.85
N ASN A 218 3.27 -6.49 1.75
CA ASN A 218 4.57 -5.92 1.35
C ASN A 218 5.08 -4.76 2.23
N ALA A 219 4.38 -4.41 3.29
CA ALA A 219 4.65 -3.30 4.20
C ALA A 219 4.70 -1.90 3.54
N THR A 220 4.25 -1.76 2.29
CA THR A 220 4.23 -0.49 1.54
C THR A 220 3.30 0.53 2.21
N LEU A 221 2.07 0.11 2.57
CA LEU A 221 1.11 0.95 3.29
C LEU A 221 1.62 1.31 4.68
N LEU A 222 2.18 0.34 5.42
CA LEU A 222 2.75 0.55 6.75
C LEU A 222 3.87 1.59 6.72
N SER A 223 4.85 1.41 5.82
CA SER A 223 5.95 2.36 5.63
C SER A 223 5.48 3.73 5.14
N GLY A 224 4.47 3.77 4.27
CA GLY A 224 3.82 5.01 3.83
C GLY A 224 3.12 5.74 4.98
N THR A 225 2.47 5.01 5.88
CA THR A 225 1.82 5.56 7.08
C THR A 225 2.85 6.22 8.01
N PHE A 226 3.96 5.55 8.29
CA PHE A 226 5.05 6.14 9.08
C PHE A 226 5.64 7.38 8.41
N LYS A 227 5.87 7.33 7.10
CA LYS A 227 6.39 8.48 6.35
C LYS A 227 5.45 9.69 6.45
N ALA A 228 4.14 9.49 6.32
CA ALA A 228 3.16 10.56 6.51
C ALA A 228 3.20 11.16 7.90
N ILE A 229 3.34 10.32 8.94
CA ILE A 229 3.46 10.75 10.34
C ILE A 229 4.71 11.59 10.55
N GLU A 230 5.86 11.18 10.01
CA GLU A 230 7.10 11.96 10.08
C GLU A 230 6.96 13.34 9.40
N GLU A 231 6.42 13.33 8.19
CA GLU A 231 6.22 14.55 7.39
C GLU A 231 5.24 15.51 8.08
N PHE A 232 4.12 14.99 8.57
CA PHE A 232 3.08 15.77 9.25
C PHE A 232 3.56 16.30 10.60
N GLY A 233 4.21 15.46 11.41
CA GLY A 233 4.78 15.85 12.70
C GLY A 233 5.89 16.90 12.59
N ALA A 234 6.72 16.79 11.54
CA ALA A 234 7.75 17.79 11.26
C ALA A 234 7.18 19.17 10.86
N ALA A 235 5.96 19.19 10.30
CA ALA A 235 5.25 20.41 9.94
C ALA A 235 4.49 21.03 11.14
N LYS A 236 3.90 20.20 12.01
CA LYS A 236 3.12 20.62 13.19
C LYS A 236 3.87 20.27 14.49
N ARG A 237 4.93 21.00 14.81
CA ARG A 237 5.93 20.79 15.89
C ARG A 237 5.41 20.38 17.28
N SER A 238 4.12 20.43 17.57
CA SER A 238 3.53 20.18 18.90
C SER A 238 2.45 19.11 18.93
N ALA A 239 2.09 18.47 17.80
CA ALA A 239 1.02 17.48 17.77
C ALA A 239 1.53 16.09 18.23
N ARG A 240 0.80 15.46 19.15
CA ARG A 240 1.01 14.04 19.46
C ARG A 240 0.67 13.22 18.22
N MET A 241 1.65 12.46 17.71
CA MET A 241 1.44 11.58 16.57
C MET A 241 0.83 10.25 17.00
N PRO A 242 -0.07 9.66 16.20
CA PRO A 242 -0.63 8.34 16.50
C PRO A 242 0.45 7.26 16.47
N ALA A 243 0.28 6.24 17.30
CA ALA A 243 1.02 4.99 17.16
C ALA A 243 0.56 4.26 15.88
N VAL A 244 1.45 3.49 15.25
CA VAL A 244 1.10 2.69 14.07
C VAL A 244 1.19 1.22 14.40
N VAL A 245 0.13 0.46 14.10
CA VAL A 245 0.08 -0.98 14.29
C VAL A 245 -0.09 -1.67 12.95
N GLY A 246 0.89 -2.47 12.58
CA GLY A 246 0.78 -3.40 11.45
C GLY A 246 0.17 -4.72 11.89
N VAL A 247 -0.76 -5.26 11.11
CA VAL A 247 -1.41 -6.55 11.40
C VAL A 247 -1.17 -7.51 10.25
N GLU A 248 -0.49 -8.62 10.52
CA GLU A 248 -0.28 -9.73 9.59
C GLU A 248 -1.22 -10.91 9.88
N ALA A 249 -1.42 -11.77 8.89
CA ALA A 249 -2.06 -13.06 9.12
C ALA A 249 -1.11 -13.98 9.90
N LYS A 250 -1.59 -14.62 10.97
CA LYS A 250 -0.77 -15.54 11.80
C LYS A 250 -0.10 -16.65 10.98
N ALA A 251 -0.74 -17.08 9.89
CA ALA A 251 -0.22 -18.11 8.98
C ALA A 251 0.79 -17.60 7.94
N CYS A 252 1.09 -16.29 7.94
CA CYS A 252 2.15 -15.65 7.15
C CYS A 252 2.50 -14.31 7.83
N SER A 253 3.52 -14.30 8.69
CA SER A 253 3.85 -13.16 9.57
C SER A 253 5.34 -12.88 9.70
N PRO A 254 6.07 -12.76 8.57
CA PRO A 254 7.52 -12.60 8.59
C PRO A 254 7.97 -11.31 9.29
N LEU A 255 7.22 -10.21 9.12
CA LEU A 255 7.57 -8.93 9.74
C LEU A 255 7.28 -8.92 11.24
N TYR A 256 6.19 -9.55 11.69
CA TYR A 256 5.92 -9.75 13.12
C TYR A 256 7.05 -10.54 13.80
N LYS A 257 7.50 -11.64 13.17
CA LYS A 257 8.60 -12.47 13.69
C LYS A 257 9.90 -11.66 13.78
N ALA A 258 10.22 -10.88 12.76
CA ALA A 258 11.37 -10.00 12.76
C ALA A 258 11.27 -8.91 13.84
N PHE A 259 10.09 -8.32 14.02
CA PHE A 259 9.84 -7.29 15.04
C PHE A 259 9.96 -7.82 16.48
N LYS A 260 9.48 -9.06 16.74
CA LYS A 260 9.58 -9.70 18.07
C LYS A 260 10.94 -10.33 18.33
N GLY A 261 11.68 -10.68 17.27
CA GLY A 261 13.03 -11.24 17.33
C GLY A 261 14.13 -10.19 17.20
N SER A 262 15.37 -10.61 17.28
CA SER A 262 16.56 -9.76 17.06
C SER A 262 17.13 -9.90 15.65
N LYS A 263 16.53 -10.72 14.80
CA LYS A 263 16.96 -10.97 13.41
C LYS A 263 16.15 -10.10 12.44
N GLY A 264 16.72 -9.80 11.27
CA GLY A 264 16.00 -9.15 10.18
C GLY A 264 14.86 -10.00 9.60
N VAL A 265 14.19 -9.48 8.57
CA VAL A 265 13.10 -10.21 7.91
C VAL A 265 13.63 -11.45 7.20
N GLU A 266 13.07 -12.62 7.53
CA GLU A 266 13.36 -13.88 6.86
C GLU A 266 12.16 -14.32 6.02
N TYR A 267 12.42 -15.07 4.93
CA TYR A 267 11.36 -15.60 4.09
C TYR A 267 10.49 -16.61 4.86
N GLU A 268 9.17 -16.46 4.75
CA GLU A 268 8.18 -17.39 5.24
C GLU A 268 7.26 -17.86 4.10
N MET A 269 7.03 -19.16 3.97
CA MET A 269 6.08 -19.68 2.99
C MET A 269 4.66 -19.23 3.33
N PRO A 270 3.98 -18.45 2.47
CA PRO A 270 2.62 -18.00 2.74
C PRO A 270 1.63 -19.18 2.77
N ARG A 271 0.86 -19.29 3.87
CA ARG A 271 -0.18 -20.33 4.04
C ARG A 271 -1.53 -19.74 4.46
N THR A 272 -1.74 -18.46 4.18
CA THR A 272 -2.97 -17.75 4.52
C THR A 272 -3.94 -17.66 3.35
N LYS A 273 -5.24 -17.66 3.64
CA LYS A 273 -6.32 -17.37 2.68
C LYS A 273 -6.52 -15.86 2.47
N ALA A 274 -5.96 -15.02 3.30
CA ALA A 274 -5.94 -13.58 3.13
C ALA A 274 -4.89 -13.19 2.06
N ASP A 275 -5.20 -13.46 0.79
CA ASP A 275 -4.28 -13.42 -0.35
C ASP A 275 -3.59 -12.04 -0.53
N ALA A 276 -4.28 -10.94 -0.23
CA ALA A 276 -3.74 -9.59 -0.33
C ALA A 276 -2.62 -9.27 0.68
N ILE A 277 -2.48 -10.09 1.76
CA ILE A 277 -1.40 -10.01 2.75
C ILE A 277 -0.58 -11.30 2.82
N ALA A 278 -0.72 -12.22 1.88
CA ALA A 278 0.04 -13.45 1.77
C ALA A 278 1.44 -13.19 1.16
N VAL A 279 2.30 -12.51 1.89
CA VAL A 279 3.62 -12.08 1.41
C VAL A 279 4.72 -12.66 2.29
N GLY A 280 5.47 -13.61 1.74
CA GLY A 280 6.51 -14.32 2.49
C GLY A 280 7.78 -13.51 2.74
N TYR A 281 8.06 -12.47 1.95
CA TYR A 281 9.16 -11.54 2.15
C TYR A 281 8.71 -10.13 1.77
N PRO A 282 8.31 -9.29 2.74
CA PRO A 282 7.84 -7.94 2.49
C PRO A 282 8.89 -7.04 1.86
N THR A 283 8.57 -6.44 0.71
CA THR A 283 9.48 -5.53 -0.03
C THR A 283 9.96 -4.35 0.83
N PHE A 284 9.08 -3.78 1.65
CA PHE A 284 9.39 -2.69 2.56
C PHE A 284 9.60 -3.13 4.02
N GLY A 285 9.86 -4.44 4.24
CA GLY A 285 9.97 -5.00 5.59
C GLY A 285 11.07 -4.36 6.43
N ASP A 286 12.29 -4.31 5.92
CA ASP A 286 13.43 -3.71 6.64
C ASP A 286 13.17 -2.23 6.96
N GLN A 287 12.66 -1.47 6.01
CA GLN A 287 12.31 -0.06 6.23
C GLN A 287 11.19 0.12 7.27
N ALA A 288 10.20 -0.78 7.27
CA ALA A 288 9.13 -0.75 8.27
C ALA A 288 9.69 -1.04 9.69
N LEU A 289 10.64 -1.98 9.83
CA LEU A 289 11.33 -2.23 11.10
C LEU A 289 12.11 -1.00 11.57
N GLU A 290 12.84 -0.31 10.69
CA GLU A 290 13.54 0.95 11.01
C GLU A 290 12.57 2.02 11.50
N TYR A 291 11.42 2.18 10.82
CA TYR A 291 10.39 3.12 11.25
C TYR A 291 9.80 2.77 12.63
N MET A 292 9.53 1.48 12.88
CA MET A 292 8.99 1.04 14.16
C MET A 292 9.96 1.23 15.32
N GLN A 293 11.26 1.09 15.08
CA GLN A 293 12.30 1.39 16.08
C GLN A 293 12.40 2.88 16.39
N LYS A 294 12.15 3.73 15.39
CA LYS A 294 12.25 5.18 15.49
C LYS A 294 11.00 5.84 16.08
N HIS A 295 9.84 5.24 15.82
CA HIS A 295 8.53 5.76 16.19
C HIS A 295 7.76 4.73 17.04
N SER A 296 6.66 5.17 17.64
CA SER A 296 5.75 4.28 18.39
C SER A 296 5.01 3.34 17.43
N GLY A 297 5.66 2.25 17.04
CA GLY A 297 5.14 1.23 16.14
C GLY A 297 5.04 -0.13 16.80
N ALA A 298 4.10 -0.95 16.33
CA ALA A 298 3.95 -2.36 16.75
C ALA A 298 3.56 -3.24 15.57
N MET A 299 3.92 -4.53 15.68
CA MET A 299 3.42 -5.58 14.81
C MET A 299 2.61 -6.58 15.62
N GLU A 300 1.47 -6.96 15.07
CA GLU A 300 0.55 -7.94 15.66
C GLU A 300 0.07 -8.93 14.61
N THR A 301 -0.57 -10.01 15.05
CA THR A 301 -1.10 -11.03 14.15
C THR A 301 -2.53 -11.40 14.49
N VAL A 302 -3.29 -11.81 13.47
CA VAL A 302 -4.65 -12.33 13.64
C VAL A 302 -4.79 -13.70 12.95
N SER A 303 -5.65 -14.56 13.51
CA SER A 303 -5.93 -15.85 12.89
C SER A 303 -6.88 -15.69 11.68
N GLU A 304 -6.85 -16.67 10.78
CA GLU A 304 -7.82 -16.70 9.66
C GLU A 304 -9.26 -16.84 10.13
N SER A 305 -9.47 -17.59 11.23
CA SER A 305 -10.80 -17.73 11.82
C SER A 305 -11.34 -16.43 12.38
N ASP A 306 -10.50 -15.60 12.98
CA ASP A 306 -10.90 -14.28 13.49
C ASP A 306 -11.21 -13.31 12.34
N MET A 307 -10.36 -13.32 11.29
CA MET A 307 -10.63 -12.53 10.10
C MET A 307 -11.93 -12.96 9.41
N ALA A 308 -12.19 -14.27 9.28
CA ALA A 308 -13.41 -14.77 8.65
C ALA A 308 -14.68 -14.39 9.43
N LYS A 309 -14.64 -14.51 10.76
CA LYS A 309 -15.75 -14.05 11.62
C LYS A 309 -15.97 -12.55 11.50
N GLU A 310 -14.88 -11.76 11.46
CA GLU A 310 -14.99 -10.31 11.33
C GLU A 310 -15.50 -9.91 9.94
N GLN A 311 -15.09 -10.59 8.87
CA GLN A 311 -15.56 -10.35 7.50
C GLN A 311 -17.07 -10.60 7.38
N GLN A 312 -17.56 -11.73 7.92
CA GLN A 312 -18.98 -12.03 7.97
C GLN A 312 -19.74 -10.96 8.77
N SER A 313 -19.27 -10.66 9.96
CA SER A 313 -19.85 -9.65 10.85
C SER A 313 -19.86 -8.25 10.21
N PHE A 314 -18.81 -7.88 9.49
CA PHE A 314 -18.73 -6.63 8.75
C PHE A 314 -19.79 -6.56 7.65
N THR A 315 -19.95 -7.64 6.89
CA THR A 315 -20.97 -7.72 5.82
C THR A 315 -22.38 -7.60 6.41
N GLU A 316 -22.68 -8.31 7.49
CA GLU A 316 -23.99 -8.28 8.15
C GLU A 316 -24.33 -6.88 8.71
N ARG A 317 -23.33 -6.16 9.28
CA ARG A 317 -23.57 -4.86 9.92
C ARG A 317 -23.60 -3.68 8.96
N TYR A 318 -22.75 -3.71 7.92
CA TYR A 318 -22.55 -2.56 7.04
C TYR A 318 -23.11 -2.78 5.63
N GLY A 319 -23.55 -4.00 5.29
CA GLY A 319 -24.03 -4.34 3.94
C GLY A 319 -22.94 -4.25 2.86
N LEU A 320 -21.67 -4.32 3.25
CA LEU A 320 -20.51 -4.18 2.37
C LEU A 320 -19.67 -5.45 2.40
N THR A 321 -19.35 -5.99 1.24
CA THR A 321 -18.42 -7.14 1.12
C THR A 321 -17.00 -6.63 0.96
N VAL A 322 -16.11 -7.06 1.85
CA VAL A 322 -14.70 -6.68 1.86
C VAL A 322 -13.81 -7.91 1.79
N GLU A 323 -12.57 -7.74 1.39
CA GLU A 323 -11.59 -8.83 1.38
C GLU A 323 -11.24 -9.31 2.79
N LEU A 324 -10.85 -10.58 2.89
CA LEU A 324 -10.45 -11.18 4.18
C LEU A 324 -9.29 -10.39 4.83
N ALA A 325 -8.32 -9.96 4.02
CA ALA A 325 -7.19 -9.14 4.48
C ALA A 325 -7.62 -7.76 5.00
N ALA A 326 -8.69 -7.19 4.44
CA ALA A 326 -9.13 -5.84 4.77
C ALA A 326 -9.67 -5.70 6.20
N VAL A 327 -10.19 -6.78 6.77
CA VAL A 327 -10.73 -6.81 8.14
C VAL A 327 -9.71 -7.21 9.20
N ALA A 328 -8.47 -7.51 8.83
CA ALA A 328 -7.43 -7.87 9.80
C ALA A 328 -7.27 -6.82 10.92
N PRO A 329 -7.30 -5.49 10.66
CA PRO A 329 -7.28 -4.49 11.73
C PRO A 329 -8.46 -4.57 12.70
N LEU A 330 -9.67 -4.85 12.22
CA LEU A 330 -10.87 -4.96 13.07
C LEU A 330 -10.83 -6.25 13.88
N ALA A 331 -10.42 -7.36 13.28
CA ALA A 331 -10.25 -8.64 13.98
C ALA A 331 -9.21 -8.51 15.11
N PHE A 332 -8.11 -7.80 14.88
CA PHE A 332 -7.13 -7.48 15.93
C PHE A 332 -7.76 -6.65 17.06
N ILE A 333 -8.49 -5.58 16.73
CA ILE A 333 -9.15 -4.73 17.73
C ILE A 333 -10.16 -5.55 18.55
N ARG A 334 -10.92 -6.42 17.93
CA ARG A 334 -11.93 -7.27 18.60
C ARG A 334 -11.30 -8.28 19.56
N ASN A 335 -10.13 -8.81 19.24
CA ASN A 335 -9.40 -9.72 20.14
C ASN A 335 -8.95 -9.05 21.44
N GLY A 336 -8.82 -7.73 21.47
CA GLY A 336 -8.56 -6.92 22.66
C GLY A 336 -7.15 -7.00 23.24
N ILE A 337 -6.31 -7.94 22.78
CA ILE A 337 -4.95 -8.15 23.30
C ILE A 337 -3.98 -7.21 22.55
N GLY A 338 -3.21 -6.41 23.30
CA GLY A 338 -2.23 -5.48 22.71
C GLY A 338 -2.83 -4.27 21.99
N VAL A 339 -4.15 -4.12 22.00
CA VAL A 339 -4.85 -3.03 21.30
C VAL A 339 -4.57 -1.69 21.97
N PRO A 340 -4.11 -0.67 21.22
CA PRO A 340 -3.87 0.67 21.78
C PRO A 340 -5.13 1.26 22.41
N LYS A 341 -4.95 1.98 23.52
CA LYS A 341 -6.03 2.75 24.15
C LYS A 341 -6.35 4.01 23.32
N GLY A 342 -7.55 4.57 23.53
CA GLY A 342 -7.99 5.81 22.89
C GLY A 342 -8.68 5.59 21.54
N ALA A 343 -8.69 6.64 20.72
CA ALA A 343 -9.30 6.61 19.38
C ALA A 343 -8.40 5.85 18.38
N ARG A 344 -8.98 4.94 17.62
CA ARG A 344 -8.28 4.07 16.66
C ARG A 344 -8.83 4.27 15.26
N ALA A 345 -7.95 4.40 14.29
CA ALA A 345 -8.29 4.39 12.88
C ALA A 345 -7.87 3.05 12.25
N ALA A 346 -8.82 2.20 11.90
CA ALA A 346 -8.61 0.94 11.18
C ALA A 346 -8.76 1.17 9.66
N VAL A 347 -7.76 0.79 8.86
CA VAL A 347 -7.83 0.93 7.40
C VAL A 347 -8.44 -0.32 6.77
N ILE A 348 -9.59 -0.16 6.13
CA ILE A 348 -10.31 -1.21 5.37
C ILE A 348 -9.87 -1.10 3.92
N THR A 349 -8.94 -1.95 3.51
CA THR A 349 -8.09 -1.74 2.35
C THR A 349 -8.71 -2.08 1.00
N GLY A 350 -9.69 -2.98 0.93
CA GLY A 350 -10.26 -3.39 -0.35
C GLY A 350 -11.50 -4.25 -0.24
N ALA A 351 -12.24 -4.31 -1.33
CA ALA A 351 -13.39 -5.18 -1.52
C ALA A 351 -13.12 -6.19 -2.63
N ASN A 352 -13.77 -7.35 -2.56
CA ASN A 352 -13.89 -8.25 -3.69
C ASN A 352 -14.89 -7.63 -4.68
N VAL A 353 -14.45 -7.37 -5.89
CA VAL A 353 -15.27 -6.89 -7.01
C VAL A 353 -15.66 -8.07 -7.88
#